data_0193447bc19d2767529970a79f90e1b1
#
_entry.id   0193447bc19d2767529970a79f90e1b1
#
_cell.length_a   1.000
_cell.length_b   1.000
_cell.length_c   1.000
_cell.angle_alpha   90.00
_cell.angle_beta   90.00
_cell.angle_gamma   90.00
#
_symmetry.space_group_name_H-M   'P 1'
#
loop_
_entity.id
_entity.type
_entity.pdbx_description
1 polymer ?
#
loop_
_entity_poly.entity_id
_entity_poly.type
_entity_poly.pdbx_seq_one_letter_code
_entity_poly.pdbx_strand_id
1 'polypeptide(L)'
;IKYEQIITTLPKAKELKPQIDKVITIGKKNILSNKKRLFSKLQDKKSVTKVFDELSKRYSARKGGYSRVLKAGFRTGDDAPMAVIELVDRNPEAKKVDKPKKVETKEKTQEPKTESKVAKK
;
A
#
# COMPACT_ATOMS: atom_id res chain seq x y z
N ILE A 1 -2.37 2.02 -5.37
CA ILE A 1 -2.84 0.74 -4.85
C ILE A 1 -2.25 0.47 -3.48
N LYS A 2 -0.93 0.55 -3.32
CA LYS A 2 -0.22 0.22 -2.08
C LYS A 2 -0.72 1.04 -0.89
N TYR A 3 -0.79 2.34 -1.02
CA TYR A 3 -1.19 3.28 0.04
C TYR A 3 -2.66 3.69 0.00
N GLU A 4 -3.40 3.27 -1.03
CA GLU A 4 -4.80 3.56 -1.26
C GLU A 4 -5.16 5.05 -1.37
N GLN A 5 -4.19 5.95 -1.23
CA GLN A 5 -4.32 7.40 -1.37
C GLN A 5 -2.99 8.01 -1.80
N ILE A 6 -3.03 8.96 -2.73
CA ILE A 6 -1.89 9.77 -3.13
C ILE A 6 -2.31 11.21 -3.41
N ILE A 7 -1.37 12.13 -3.28
CA ILE A 7 -1.53 13.55 -3.66
C ILE A 7 -0.75 13.76 -4.96
N THR A 8 -1.40 14.34 -5.97
CA THR A 8 -0.79 14.62 -7.27
C THR A 8 -1.47 15.82 -7.93
N THR A 9 -1.04 16.21 -9.13
CA THR A 9 -1.73 17.27 -9.87
C THR A 9 -3.09 16.79 -10.39
N LEU A 10 -4.04 17.71 -10.50
CA LEU A 10 -5.41 17.40 -10.93
C LEU A 10 -5.50 16.67 -12.28
N PRO A 11 -4.77 17.06 -13.33
CA PRO A 11 -4.78 16.32 -14.60
C PRO A 11 -4.32 14.87 -14.45
N LYS A 12 -3.21 14.64 -13.74
CA LYS A 12 -2.69 13.28 -13.46
C LYS A 12 -3.68 12.44 -12.67
N ALA A 13 -4.34 13.03 -11.66
CA ALA A 13 -5.34 12.32 -10.86
C ALA A 13 -6.54 11.90 -11.73
N LYS A 14 -7.01 12.76 -12.63
CA LYS A 14 -8.11 12.46 -13.57
C LYS A 14 -7.75 11.33 -14.53
N GLU A 15 -6.54 11.30 -15.03
CA GLU A 15 -6.06 10.26 -15.95
C GLU A 15 -5.82 8.91 -15.22
N LEU A 16 -5.34 8.97 -13.98
CA LEU A 16 -5.10 7.79 -13.17
C LEU A 16 -6.38 7.07 -12.73
N LYS A 17 -7.47 7.81 -12.49
CA LYS A 17 -8.75 7.26 -12.04
C LYS A 17 -9.27 6.09 -12.91
N PRO A 18 -9.42 6.23 -14.24
CA PRO A 18 -9.88 5.12 -15.08
C PRO A 18 -8.90 3.94 -15.11
N GLN A 19 -7.60 4.18 -14.92
CA GLN A 19 -6.60 3.11 -14.85
C GLN A 19 -6.79 2.26 -13.59
N ILE A 20 -7.02 2.89 -12.44
CA ILE A 20 -7.30 2.20 -11.17
C ILE A 20 -8.60 1.38 -11.29
N ASP A 21 -9.64 1.96 -11.84
CA ASP A 21 -10.93 1.28 -12.00
C ASP A 21 -10.80 0.03 -12.90
N LYS A 22 -10.02 0.10 -13.98
CA LYS A 22 -9.69 -1.06 -14.83
C LYS A 22 -8.91 -2.14 -14.05
N VAL A 23 -7.93 -1.75 -13.25
CA VAL A 23 -7.12 -2.67 -12.45
C VAL A 23 -7.99 -3.44 -11.46
N ILE A 24 -8.86 -2.74 -10.72
CA ILE A 24 -9.76 -3.38 -9.74
C ILE A 24 -10.77 -4.30 -10.44
N THR A 25 -11.33 -3.88 -11.57
CA THR A 25 -12.26 -4.71 -12.36
C THR A 25 -11.62 -6.01 -12.84
N ILE A 26 -10.38 -5.96 -13.34
CA ILE A 26 -9.61 -7.15 -13.73
C ILE A 26 -9.33 -8.04 -12.51
N GLY A 27 -9.00 -7.42 -11.37
CA GLY A 27 -8.72 -8.12 -10.10
C GLY A 27 -9.89 -8.94 -9.56
N LYS A 28 -11.14 -8.56 -9.85
CA LYS A 28 -12.32 -9.31 -9.41
C LYS A 28 -12.40 -10.73 -9.95
N LYS A 29 -11.83 -10.97 -11.13
CA LYS A 29 -11.76 -12.31 -11.73
C LYS A 29 -10.39 -12.91 -11.47
N ASN A 30 -10.29 -13.80 -10.48
CA ASN A 30 -9.03 -14.45 -10.08
C ASN A 30 -8.62 -15.56 -11.07
N ILE A 31 -8.25 -15.16 -12.28
CA ILE A 31 -7.79 -16.04 -13.36
C ILE A 31 -6.30 -15.79 -13.60
N LEU A 32 -5.54 -16.81 -13.95
CA LEU A 32 -4.10 -16.70 -14.20
C LEU A 32 -3.74 -15.65 -15.26
N SER A 33 -4.54 -15.56 -16.33
CA SER A 33 -4.35 -14.54 -17.37
C SER A 33 -4.47 -13.11 -16.83
N ASN A 34 -5.43 -12.87 -15.92
CA ASN A 34 -5.61 -11.57 -15.27
C ASN A 34 -4.44 -11.25 -14.32
N LYS A 35 -3.90 -12.25 -13.61
CA LYS A 35 -2.70 -12.07 -12.77
C LYS A 35 -1.50 -11.63 -13.62
N LYS A 36 -1.24 -12.31 -14.74
CA LYS A 36 -0.17 -11.94 -15.68
C LYS A 36 -0.38 -10.53 -16.22
N ARG A 37 -1.60 -10.18 -16.63
CA ARG A 37 -1.95 -8.85 -17.15
C ARG A 37 -1.77 -7.74 -16.11
N LEU A 38 -2.16 -7.97 -14.85
CA LEU A 38 -1.95 -7.00 -13.77
C LEU A 38 -0.48 -6.90 -13.39
N PHE A 39 0.24 -8.00 -13.37
CA PHE A 39 1.68 -7.99 -13.12
C PHE A 39 2.45 -7.18 -14.17
N SER A 40 2.11 -7.33 -15.45
CA SER A 40 2.67 -6.54 -16.54
C SER A 40 2.43 -5.02 -16.38
N LYS A 41 1.27 -4.63 -15.82
CA LYS A 41 0.94 -3.22 -15.60
C LYS A 41 1.55 -2.63 -14.32
N LEU A 42 1.54 -3.37 -13.23
CA LEU A 42 1.94 -2.88 -11.90
C LEU A 42 3.41 -3.12 -11.60
N GLN A 43 4.02 -4.14 -12.21
CA GLN A 43 5.42 -4.57 -12.03
C GLN A 43 5.82 -4.79 -10.56
N ASP A 44 4.85 -4.85 -9.65
CA ASP A 44 5.04 -5.09 -8.22
C ASP A 44 4.15 -6.24 -7.75
N LYS A 45 4.80 -7.31 -7.29
CA LYS A 45 4.13 -8.53 -6.83
C LYS A 45 3.23 -8.27 -5.62
N LYS A 46 3.65 -7.41 -4.68
CA LYS A 46 2.88 -7.08 -3.47
C LYS A 46 1.58 -6.35 -3.82
N SER A 47 1.65 -5.39 -4.73
CA SER A 47 0.46 -4.66 -5.19
C SER A 47 -0.52 -5.56 -5.95
N VAL A 48 -0.02 -6.49 -6.76
CA VAL A 48 -0.86 -7.48 -7.46
C VAL A 48 -1.57 -8.38 -6.45
N THR A 49 -0.85 -8.93 -5.48
CA THR A 49 -1.44 -9.75 -4.40
C THR A 49 -2.52 -8.98 -3.65
N LYS A 50 -2.26 -7.72 -3.26
CA LYS A 50 -3.25 -6.87 -2.58
C LYS A 50 -4.52 -6.65 -3.41
N VAL A 51 -4.41 -6.49 -4.73
CA VAL A 51 -5.59 -6.34 -5.60
C VAL A 51 -6.47 -7.59 -5.55
N PHE A 52 -5.90 -8.79 -5.61
CA PHE A 52 -6.69 -10.03 -5.62
C PHE A 52 -7.21 -10.43 -4.25
N ASP A 53 -6.42 -10.25 -3.19
CA ASP A 53 -6.76 -10.76 -1.85
C ASP A 53 -7.65 -9.80 -1.07
N GLU A 54 -7.39 -8.49 -1.16
CA GLU A 54 -8.10 -7.46 -0.40
C GLU A 54 -9.10 -6.69 -1.25
N LEU A 55 -8.62 -6.00 -2.30
CA LEU A 55 -9.44 -5.04 -3.03
C LEU A 55 -10.56 -5.73 -3.83
N SER A 56 -10.32 -6.90 -4.40
CA SER A 56 -11.34 -7.64 -5.12
C SER A 56 -12.52 -8.03 -4.23
N LYS A 57 -12.25 -8.43 -2.98
CA LYS A 57 -13.27 -8.77 -1.98
C LYS A 57 -14.02 -7.53 -1.51
N ARG A 58 -13.26 -6.47 -1.17
CA ARG A 58 -13.82 -5.19 -0.69
C ARG A 58 -14.81 -4.58 -1.69
N TYR A 59 -14.48 -4.63 -2.97
CA TYR A 59 -15.28 -4.04 -4.04
C TYR A 59 -16.15 -5.05 -4.81
N SER A 60 -16.36 -6.26 -4.32
CA SER A 60 -17.13 -7.29 -5.00
C SER A 60 -18.53 -6.83 -5.41
N ALA A 61 -19.25 -6.17 -4.50
CA ALA A 61 -20.60 -5.66 -4.71
C ALA A 61 -20.66 -4.39 -5.59
N ARG A 62 -19.57 -3.62 -5.68
CA ARG A 62 -19.55 -2.36 -6.43
C ARG A 62 -19.25 -2.61 -7.90
N LYS A 63 -20.07 -2.11 -8.82
CA LYS A 63 -19.89 -2.32 -10.28
C LYS A 63 -18.87 -1.41 -10.94
N GLY A 64 -18.44 -0.31 -10.27
CA GLY A 64 -17.48 0.66 -10.79
C GLY A 64 -17.31 1.85 -9.85
N GLY A 65 -16.47 2.84 -10.23
CA GLY A 65 -16.21 4.02 -9.42
C GLY A 65 -15.54 3.69 -8.09
N TYR A 66 -14.45 2.92 -8.15
CA TYR A 66 -13.70 2.49 -6.95
C TYR A 66 -12.82 3.57 -6.37
N SER A 67 -12.55 4.62 -7.15
CA SER A 67 -11.71 5.73 -6.74
C SER A 67 -12.42 7.07 -6.89
N ARG A 68 -12.04 8.03 -6.04
CA ARG A 68 -12.51 9.41 -6.12
C ARG A 68 -11.34 10.37 -6.17
N VAL A 69 -11.57 11.54 -6.78
CA VAL A 69 -10.60 12.63 -6.88
C VAL A 69 -11.16 13.83 -6.14
N LEU A 70 -10.41 14.33 -5.17
CA LEU A 70 -10.73 15.50 -4.36
C LEU A 70 -9.76 16.62 -4.73
N LYS A 71 -10.25 17.84 -4.95
CA LYS A 71 -9.40 19.02 -5.17
C LYS A 71 -8.68 19.36 -3.86
N ALA A 72 -7.37 19.63 -3.93
CA ALA A 72 -6.52 19.90 -2.77
C ALA A 72 -5.83 21.30 -2.83
N GLY A 73 -6.43 22.25 -3.57
CA GLY A 73 -5.86 23.58 -3.74
C GLY A 73 -4.75 23.63 -4.78
N PHE A 74 -3.80 24.53 -4.56
CA PHE A 74 -2.69 24.80 -5.48
C PHE A 74 -1.35 24.53 -4.78
N ARG A 75 -0.35 24.18 -5.56
CA ARG A 75 1.00 23.91 -5.05
C ARG A 75 1.77 25.20 -4.90
N THR A 76 2.40 25.41 -3.73
CA THR A 76 3.27 26.57 -3.50
C THR A 76 4.47 26.52 -4.45
N GLY A 77 4.74 27.64 -5.12
CA GLY A 77 5.85 27.84 -6.03
C GLY A 77 5.43 27.92 -7.51
N ASP A 78 4.66 26.95 -8.02
CA ASP A 78 4.25 26.91 -9.43
C ASP A 78 2.74 27.00 -9.66
N ASP A 79 1.98 27.17 -8.58
CA ASP A 79 0.52 27.32 -8.59
C ASP A 79 -0.24 26.19 -9.34
N ALA A 80 0.38 25.02 -9.43
CA ALA A 80 -0.23 23.87 -10.08
C ALA A 80 -1.46 23.37 -9.30
N PRO A 81 -2.61 23.10 -9.96
CA PRO A 81 -3.79 22.58 -9.28
C PRO A 81 -3.54 21.15 -8.76
N MET A 82 -3.65 20.97 -7.45
CA MET A 82 -3.43 19.71 -6.78
C MET A 82 -4.72 18.95 -6.52
N ALA A 83 -4.61 17.64 -6.47
CA ALA A 83 -5.71 16.76 -6.13
C ALA A 83 -5.23 15.55 -5.31
N VAL A 84 -6.12 15.07 -4.46
CA VAL A 84 -5.98 13.79 -3.75
C VAL A 84 -6.80 12.76 -4.52
N ILE A 85 -6.16 11.69 -4.95
CA ILE A 85 -6.88 10.52 -5.46
C ILE A 85 -6.81 9.42 -4.41
N GLU A 86 -7.97 8.85 -4.09
CA GLU A 86 -8.08 7.80 -3.07
C GLU A 86 -9.10 6.74 -3.46
N LEU A 87 -8.97 5.55 -2.88
CA LEU A 87 -9.98 4.51 -2.96
C LEU A 87 -11.17 4.89 -2.06
N VAL A 88 -12.40 4.62 -2.50
CA VAL A 88 -13.63 5.07 -1.80
C VAL A 88 -13.70 4.51 -0.39
N ASP A 89 -13.39 3.23 -0.21
CA ASP A 89 -13.38 2.54 1.09
C ASP A 89 -11.94 2.22 1.50
N ARG A 90 -11.08 3.26 1.54
CA ARG A 90 -9.65 3.08 1.82
C ARG A 90 -9.38 2.59 3.24
N ASN A 91 -8.32 1.81 3.39
CA ASN A 91 -7.76 1.50 4.70
C ASN A 91 -6.84 2.64 5.17
N PRO A 92 -7.16 3.38 6.24
CA PRO A 92 -6.33 4.48 6.72
C PRO A 92 -4.96 4.01 7.21
N GLU A 93 -4.83 2.75 7.60
CA GLU A 93 -3.57 2.17 8.08
C GLU A 93 -2.62 1.75 6.96
N ALA A 94 -3.07 1.69 5.71
CA ALA A 94 -2.24 1.29 4.57
C ALA A 94 -0.98 2.17 4.41
N LYS A 95 -1.02 3.43 4.87
CA LYS A 95 0.15 4.34 4.88
C LYS A 95 1.24 3.91 5.86
N LYS A 96 0.94 3.11 6.88
CA LYS A 96 1.89 2.69 7.93
C LYS A 96 2.77 1.51 7.49
N VAL A 97 2.39 0.79 6.45
CA VAL A 97 3.05 -0.46 6.02
C VAL A 97 4.48 -0.24 5.51
N ASP A 98 4.82 0.96 5.07
CA ASP A 98 6.15 1.26 4.50
C ASP A 98 7.06 2.07 5.40
N LYS A 99 6.68 2.37 6.63
CA LYS A 99 7.67 2.85 7.60
C LYS A 99 8.61 1.68 7.88
N PRO A 100 9.93 1.83 7.70
CA PRO A 100 10.87 0.79 8.07
C PRO A 100 10.59 0.45 9.53
N LYS A 101 10.30 -0.83 9.80
CA LYS A 101 10.24 -1.31 11.18
C LYS A 101 11.57 -0.94 11.79
N LYS A 102 11.58 -0.05 12.80
CA LYS A 102 12.74 0.08 13.67
C LYS A 102 13.04 -1.32 14.14
N VAL A 103 14.16 -1.85 13.71
CA VAL A 103 14.72 -3.07 14.26
C VAL A 103 15.06 -2.70 15.69
N GLU A 104 14.20 -3.02 16.62
CA GLU A 104 14.59 -3.03 18.03
C GLU A 104 15.61 -4.14 18.16
N THR A 105 16.87 -3.74 18.10
CA THR A 105 17.99 -4.57 18.50
C THR A 105 17.79 -4.84 19.99
N LYS A 106 17.16 -5.99 20.30
CA LYS A 106 17.19 -6.52 21.66
C LYS A 106 18.62 -6.92 21.90
N GLU A 107 19.40 -6.03 22.49
CA GLU A 107 20.65 -6.36 23.16
C GLU A 107 20.29 -7.38 24.24
N LYS A 108 20.60 -8.64 23.96
CA LYS A 108 20.70 -9.66 24.98
C LYS A 108 21.94 -9.33 25.81
N THR A 109 21.72 -8.65 26.91
CA THR A 109 22.69 -8.57 27.99
C THR A 109 22.87 -10.01 28.50
N GLN A 110 23.95 -10.65 28.11
CA GLN A 110 24.42 -11.88 28.72
C GLN A 110 25.16 -11.46 29.98
N GLU A 111 24.57 -11.69 31.12
CA GLU A 111 25.27 -11.69 32.41
C GLU A 111 26.29 -12.82 32.44
N PRO A 112 27.55 -12.57 32.79
CA PRO A 112 28.51 -13.65 33.01
C PRO A 112 28.25 -14.27 34.38
N LYS A 113 27.87 -15.54 34.39
CA LYS A 113 27.87 -16.36 35.61
C LYS A 113 29.33 -16.58 36.06
N THR A 114 29.71 -15.93 37.14
CA THR A 114 30.92 -16.24 37.89
C THR A 114 30.68 -17.50 38.70
N GLU A 115 31.25 -18.60 38.27
CA GLU A 115 31.41 -19.79 39.11
C GLU A 115 32.54 -19.57 40.11
N SER A 116 32.18 -19.37 41.36
CA SER A 116 33.11 -19.47 42.48
C SER A 116 33.28 -20.94 42.87
N LYS A 117 34.37 -21.58 42.45
CA LYS A 117 34.82 -22.85 43.04
C LYS A 117 35.51 -22.55 44.34
N VAL A 118 34.85 -22.87 45.44
CA VAL A 118 35.51 -23.00 46.75
C VAL A 118 36.12 -24.38 46.86
N ALA A 119 37.43 -24.38 46.93
CA ALA A 119 38.20 -25.56 47.29
C ALA A 119 38.03 -25.89 48.80
N LYS A 120 37.76 -27.14 49.12
CA LYS A 120 38.04 -27.72 50.42
C LYS A 120 38.76 -29.03 50.19
N LYS A 121 39.99 -28.98 50.59
CA LYS A 121 40.78 -29.91 51.40
C LYS A 121 40.41 -31.39 51.27
#